data_187416fb92f5ea439857d65eef736f8d
#
_entry.id   187416fb92f5ea439857d65eef736f8d
#
_cell.length_a   1.000
_cell.length_b   1.000
_cell.length_c   1.000
_cell.angle_alpha   90.00
_cell.angle_beta   90.00
_cell.angle_gamma   90.00
#
_symmetry.space_group_name_H-M   'P 1'
#
loop_
_entity.id
_entity.type
_entity.pdbx_description
1 polymer ?
#
loop_
_entity_poly.entity_id
_entity_poly.type
_entity_poly.pdbx_seq_one_letter_code
_entity_poly.pdbx_strand_id
1 'polypeptide(L)'
;MVVIIGILSSIAVPSFQDATKKARQRGVAAQISTYIKGAQAFYTEYGTPIRNAGNLSEFVDVIECRHHLIRICKGQPNNHRNMGQSFGGSNQWNSTSGMYTITMRSSDQNRFRLNAFPQRQDSNSSIRSDDDYGVSGCFNYASGATSVVIWDQIGHKAVRDLNC
;
A
#
# COMPACT_ATOMS: atom_id res chain seq x y z
N MET A 1 43.07 -13.53 9.03
CA MET A 1 41.91 -13.73 8.15
C MET A 1 40.54 -13.37 8.72
N VAL A 2 40.30 -13.50 10.04
CA VAL A 2 39.00 -13.26 10.68
C VAL A 2 38.58 -11.78 10.66
N VAL A 3 39.50 -10.83 10.72
CA VAL A 3 39.23 -9.38 10.78
C VAL A 3 38.61 -8.82 9.48
N ILE A 4 39.02 -9.35 8.32
CA ILE A 4 38.52 -8.90 7.00
C ILE A 4 37.04 -9.27 6.82
N ILE A 5 36.63 -10.44 7.30
CA ILE A 5 35.22 -10.89 7.25
C ILE A 5 34.32 -10.01 8.12
N GLY A 6 34.82 -9.60 9.29
CA GLY A 6 34.08 -8.71 10.21
C GLY A 6 33.80 -7.33 9.63
N ILE A 7 34.78 -6.74 8.93
CA ILE A 7 34.64 -5.41 8.30
C ILE A 7 33.66 -5.45 7.12
N LEU A 8 33.74 -6.46 6.26
CA LEU A 8 32.82 -6.62 5.13
C LEU A 8 31.37 -6.85 5.61
N SER A 9 31.17 -7.60 6.66
CA SER A 9 29.84 -7.85 7.22
C SER A 9 29.20 -6.60 7.82
N SER A 10 29.97 -5.69 8.42
CA SER A 10 29.44 -4.46 9.04
C SER A 10 28.92 -3.44 8.01
N ILE A 11 29.42 -3.45 6.79
CA ILE A 11 29.02 -2.54 5.71
C ILE A 11 27.87 -3.12 4.87
N ALA A 12 27.88 -4.44 4.66
CA ALA A 12 26.92 -5.09 3.77
C ALA A 12 25.50 -5.18 4.37
N VAL A 13 25.37 -5.38 5.68
CA VAL A 13 24.07 -5.60 6.34
C VAL A 13 23.15 -4.39 6.27
N PRO A 14 23.54 -3.15 6.61
CA PRO A 14 22.65 -1.99 6.53
C PRO A 14 22.21 -1.69 5.10
N SER A 15 23.11 -1.79 4.12
CA SER A 15 22.77 -1.54 2.71
C SER A 15 21.76 -2.56 2.16
N PHE A 16 21.84 -3.80 2.58
CA PHE A 16 20.90 -4.85 2.21
C PHE A 16 19.50 -4.62 2.82
N GLN A 17 19.43 -4.13 4.06
CA GLN A 17 18.16 -3.81 4.70
C GLN A 17 17.43 -2.68 3.97
N ASP A 18 18.11 -1.62 3.57
CA ASP A 18 17.51 -0.52 2.81
C ASP A 18 17.07 -0.94 1.41
N ALA A 19 17.87 -1.75 0.73
CA ALA A 19 17.49 -2.33 -0.55
C ALA A 19 16.20 -3.17 -0.45
N THR A 20 16.08 -3.96 0.63
CA THR A 20 14.91 -4.79 0.89
C THR A 20 13.67 -3.93 1.17
N LYS A 21 13.80 -2.87 1.98
CA LYS A 21 12.70 -1.93 2.25
C LYS A 21 12.21 -1.25 0.97
N LYS A 22 13.13 -0.75 0.15
CA LYS A 22 12.82 -0.14 -1.15
C LYS A 22 12.16 -1.11 -2.13
N ALA A 23 12.59 -2.37 -2.16
CA ALA A 23 11.96 -3.40 -2.99
C ALA A 23 10.52 -3.67 -2.57
N ARG A 24 10.26 -3.75 -1.26
CA ARG A 24 8.90 -3.91 -0.71
C ARG A 24 8.00 -2.72 -1.02
N GLN A 25 8.54 -1.52 -0.90
CA GLN A 25 7.84 -0.28 -1.22
C GLN A 25 7.45 -0.21 -2.70
N ARG A 26 8.35 -0.60 -3.61
CA ARG A 26 8.04 -0.68 -5.04
C ARG A 26 6.94 -1.70 -5.34
N GLY A 27 6.93 -2.83 -4.64
CA GLY A 27 5.87 -3.83 -4.76
C GLY A 27 4.50 -3.28 -4.39
N VAL A 28 4.39 -2.56 -3.27
CA VAL A 28 3.12 -1.94 -2.90
C VAL A 28 2.77 -0.75 -3.78
N ALA A 29 3.74 -0.02 -4.32
CA ALA A 29 3.49 1.04 -5.30
C ALA A 29 2.86 0.50 -6.59
N ALA A 30 3.30 -0.65 -7.07
CA ALA A 30 2.68 -1.33 -8.20
C ALA A 30 1.23 -1.74 -7.88
N GLN A 31 0.96 -2.25 -6.68
CA GLN A 31 -0.38 -2.58 -6.22
C GLN A 31 -1.29 -1.34 -6.17
N ILE A 32 -0.80 -0.22 -5.60
CA ILE A 32 -1.52 1.07 -5.58
C ILE A 32 -1.81 1.56 -7.01
N SER A 33 -0.84 1.46 -7.92
CA SER A 33 -1.02 1.84 -9.32
C SER A 33 -2.14 1.03 -9.99
N THR A 34 -2.23 -0.26 -9.72
CA THR A 34 -3.31 -1.12 -10.21
C THR A 34 -4.67 -0.67 -9.66
N TYR A 35 -4.75 -0.33 -8.39
CA TYR A 35 -5.98 0.18 -7.79
C TYR A 35 -6.42 1.53 -8.33
N ILE A 36 -5.47 2.42 -8.65
CA ILE A 36 -5.78 3.70 -9.30
C ILE A 36 -6.37 3.47 -10.69
N LYS A 37 -5.83 2.53 -11.47
CA LYS A 37 -6.40 2.15 -12.78
C LYS A 37 -7.81 1.55 -12.65
N GLY A 38 -8.02 0.71 -11.64
CA GLY A 38 -9.35 0.19 -11.32
C GLY A 38 -10.34 1.29 -10.96
N ALA A 39 -9.90 2.30 -10.22
CA ALA A 39 -10.71 3.46 -9.88
C ALA A 39 -11.09 4.31 -11.12
N GLN A 40 -10.16 4.47 -12.05
CA GLN A 40 -10.45 5.11 -13.34
C GLN A 40 -11.48 4.32 -14.15
N ALA A 41 -11.31 3.01 -14.25
CA ALA A 41 -12.22 2.14 -14.99
C ALA A 41 -13.64 2.19 -14.38
N PHE A 42 -13.75 2.09 -13.06
CA PHE A 42 -15.04 2.22 -12.35
C PHE A 42 -15.72 3.56 -12.64
N TYR A 43 -14.97 4.66 -12.53
CA TYR A 43 -15.52 5.99 -12.78
C TYR A 43 -15.94 6.19 -14.25
N THR A 44 -15.19 5.62 -15.19
CA THR A 44 -15.52 5.68 -16.61
C THR A 44 -16.81 4.92 -16.93
N GLU A 45 -17.04 3.78 -16.27
CA GLU A 45 -18.23 2.95 -16.50
C GLU A 45 -19.48 3.51 -15.81
N TYR A 46 -19.34 3.93 -14.54
CA TYR A 46 -20.51 4.30 -13.72
C TYR A 46 -20.70 5.81 -13.54
N GLY A 47 -19.74 6.64 -13.91
CA GLY A 47 -19.80 8.09 -13.70
C GLY A 47 -19.86 8.54 -12.23
N THR A 48 -19.62 7.63 -11.28
CA THR A 48 -19.75 7.88 -9.84
C THR A 48 -18.44 7.58 -9.12
N PRO A 49 -18.12 8.35 -8.05
CA PRO A 49 -16.91 8.09 -7.26
C PRO A 49 -16.96 6.74 -6.51
N ILE A 50 -15.81 6.08 -6.40
CA ILE A 50 -15.64 4.89 -5.57
C ILE A 50 -15.86 5.25 -4.10
N ARG A 51 -16.63 4.44 -3.39
CA ARG A 51 -16.96 4.65 -1.97
C ARG A 51 -16.26 3.67 -1.04
N ASN A 52 -15.97 2.47 -1.49
CA ASN A 52 -15.39 1.39 -0.69
C ASN A 52 -14.57 0.41 -1.54
N ALA A 53 -13.87 -0.52 -0.89
CA ALA A 53 -13.09 -1.54 -1.57
C ALA A 53 -13.94 -2.49 -2.43
N GLY A 54 -15.23 -2.67 -2.11
CA GLY A 54 -16.16 -3.46 -2.92
C GLY A 54 -16.35 -2.87 -4.31
N ASN A 55 -16.55 -1.56 -4.42
CA ASN A 55 -16.63 -0.90 -5.72
C ASN A 55 -15.32 -1.04 -6.51
N LEU A 56 -14.17 -0.92 -5.84
CA LEU A 56 -12.88 -1.09 -6.49
C LEU A 56 -12.69 -2.50 -7.03
N SER A 57 -13.20 -3.51 -6.30
CA SER A 57 -13.03 -4.92 -6.65
C SER A 57 -13.84 -5.39 -7.85
N GLU A 58 -14.75 -4.57 -8.37
CA GLU A 58 -15.48 -4.85 -9.61
C GLU A 58 -14.55 -4.76 -10.84
N PHE A 59 -13.46 -4.00 -10.76
CA PHE A 59 -12.52 -3.79 -11.86
C PHE A 59 -11.12 -4.34 -11.61
N VAL A 60 -10.76 -4.57 -10.36
CA VAL A 60 -9.44 -5.10 -9.98
C VAL A 60 -9.57 -6.04 -8.79
N ASP A 61 -8.77 -7.08 -8.76
CA ASP A 61 -8.71 -7.96 -7.59
C ASP A 61 -8.12 -7.22 -6.38
N VAL A 62 -8.97 -6.93 -5.40
CA VAL A 62 -8.53 -6.37 -4.12
C VAL A 62 -8.25 -7.53 -3.17
N ILE A 63 -7.04 -8.04 -3.25
CA ILE A 63 -6.58 -9.17 -2.44
C ILE A 63 -5.84 -8.65 -1.22
N GLU A 64 -6.27 -9.06 -0.04
CA GLU A 64 -5.58 -8.76 1.21
C GLU A 64 -4.97 -10.00 1.85
N CYS A 65 -3.89 -9.79 2.60
CA CYS A 65 -3.40 -10.77 3.56
C CYS A 65 -4.27 -10.73 4.83
N ARG A 66 -4.87 -11.86 5.21
CA ARG A 66 -5.72 -11.96 6.42
C ARG A 66 -4.96 -11.70 7.73
N HIS A 67 -3.65 -11.84 7.69
CA HIS A 67 -2.78 -11.69 8.85
C HIS A 67 -1.83 -10.51 8.66
N HIS A 68 -1.58 -9.80 9.74
CA HIS A 68 -0.57 -8.73 9.79
C HIS A 68 0.87 -9.26 9.97
N LEU A 69 1.06 -10.58 10.02
CA LEU A 69 2.36 -11.21 10.13
C LEU A 69 2.86 -11.63 8.74
N ILE A 70 3.95 -11.02 8.29
CA ILE A 70 4.58 -11.27 6.98
C ILE A 70 4.85 -12.75 6.71
N ARG A 71 5.21 -13.52 7.75
CA ARG A 71 5.47 -14.95 7.64
C ARG A 71 4.28 -15.77 7.15
N ILE A 72 3.07 -15.29 7.45
CA ILE A 72 1.84 -16.05 7.23
C ILE A 72 1.35 -15.90 5.79
N CYS A 73 1.57 -14.74 5.17
CA CYS A 73 1.11 -14.51 3.79
C CYS A 73 2.12 -14.89 2.72
N LYS A 74 3.41 -14.96 3.05
CA LYS A 74 4.44 -15.31 2.08
C LYS A 74 4.32 -16.78 1.66
N GLY A 75 3.92 -17.00 0.40
CA GLY A 75 3.81 -18.34 -0.17
C GLY A 75 2.63 -19.19 0.34
N GLN A 76 1.65 -18.59 1.01
CA GLN A 76 0.48 -19.26 1.55
C GLN A 76 -0.81 -18.68 0.94
N PRO A 77 -1.30 -19.20 -0.20
CA PRO A 77 -2.48 -18.68 -0.87
C PRO A 77 -3.75 -18.70 0.00
N ASN A 78 -3.87 -19.65 0.92
CA ASN A 78 -5.02 -19.77 1.81
C ASN A 78 -5.15 -18.63 2.84
N ASN A 79 -4.10 -17.85 3.04
CA ASN A 79 -4.09 -16.71 3.93
C ASN A 79 -4.46 -15.39 3.22
N HIS A 80 -4.79 -15.46 1.95
CA HIS A 80 -5.32 -14.33 1.20
C HIS A 80 -6.85 -14.42 1.09
N ARG A 81 -7.50 -13.28 0.99
CA ARG A 81 -8.91 -13.19 0.64
C ARG A 81 -9.14 -12.07 -0.36
N ASN A 82 -10.11 -12.26 -1.23
CA ASN A 82 -10.61 -11.20 -2.10
C ASN A 82 -11.61 -10.35 -1.31
N MET A 83 -11.41 -9.04 -1.28
CA MET A 83 -12.26 -8.08 -0.58
C MET A 83 -13.60 -7.83 -1.28
N GLY A 84 -13.76 -8.32 -2.53
CA GLY A 84 -14.85 -7.93 -3.42
C GLY A 84 -16.24 -8.30 -2.98
N GLN A 85 -16.44 -9.38 -2.25
CA GLN A 85 -17.80 -9.86 -1.94
C GLN A 85 -18.17 -9.81 -0.46
N SER A 86 -17.21 -9.67 0.44
CA SER A 86 -17.45 -9.83 1.88
C SER A 86 -17.36 -8.56 2.71
N PHE A 87 -16.94 -7.42 2.13
CA PHE A 87 -16.62 -6.22 2.87
C PHE A 87 -17.30 -4.97 2.31
N GLY A 88 -18.59 -4.95 2.38
CA GLY A 88 -19.44 -3.84 1.93
C GLY A 88 -19.26 -2.52 2.70
N GLY A 89 -18.04 -2.11 2.96
CA GLY A 89 -17.80 -0.84 3.65
C GLY A 89 -16.37 -0.64 4.15
N SER A 90 -15.49 -1.61 4.02
CA SER A 90 -14.11 -1.44 4.49
C SER A 90 -13.33 -0.49 3.58
N ASN A 91 -12.74 0.54 4.20
CA ASN A 91 -11.83 1.48 3.56
C ASN A 91 -10.37 1.21 3.93
N GLN A 92 -10.10 0.07 4.56
CA GLN A 92 -8.76 -0.31 5.00
C GLN A 92 -8.56 -1.82 4.86
N TRP A 93 -7.40 -2.21 4.32
CA TRP A 93 -7.00 -3.61 4.18
C TRP A 93 -5.47 -3.76 4.18
N ASN A 94 -4.99 -4.98 4.35
CA ASN A 94 -3.57 -5.27 4.27
C ASN A 94 -3.15 -5.50 2.81
N SER A 95 -1.95 -5.07 2.43
CA SER A 95 -1.37 -5.44 1.13
C SER A 95 -1.27 -6.96 0.97
N THR A 96 -1.12 -7.44 -0.25
CA THR A 96 -0.94 -8.88 -0.53
C THR A 96 0.26 -9.48 0.18
N SER A 97 1.30 -8.69 0.42
CA SER A 97 2.48 -9.12 1.19
C SER A 97 2.26 -9.14 2.70
N GLY A 98 1.18 -8.54 3.21
CA GLY A 98 0.95 -8.32 4.64
C GLY A 98 1.87 -7.29 5.29
N MET A 99 2.70 -6.59 4.49
CA MET A 99 3.71 -5.66 5.01
C MET A 99 3.23 -4.22 5.11
N TYR A 100 2.14 -3.90 4.43
CA TYR A 100 1.56 -2.56 4.39
C TYR A 100 0.08 -2.62 4.72
N THR A 101 -0.39 -1.61 5.41
CA THR A 101 -1.81 -1.32 5.51
C THR A 101 -2.17 -0.27 4.47
N ILE A 102 -3.13 -0.59 3.62
CA ILE A 102 -3.66 0.30 2.59
C ILE A 102 -4.95 0.90 3.14
N THR A 103 -5.02 2.22 3.12
CA THR A 103 -6.22 2.97 3.54
C THR A 103 -6.74 3.76 2.35
N MET A 104 -8.02 3.57 2.05
CA MET A 104 -8.74 4.33 1.05
C MET A 104 -9.41 5.53 1.70
N ARG A 105 -9.30 6.70 1.06
CA ARG A 105 -9.99 7.92 1.45
C ARG A 105 -10.88 8.39 0.31
N SER A 106 -12.18 8.32 0.56
CA SER A 106 -13.22 8.77 -0.37
C SER A 106 -13.91 10.07 0.07
N SER A 107 -13.36 10.76 1.07
CA SER A 107 -14.00 11.94 1.67
C SER A 107 -13.98 13.19 0.80
N ASP A 108 -13.26 13.14 -0.31
CA ASP A 108 -13.17 14.23 -1.28
C ASP A 108 -13.97 13.82 -2.54
N GLN A 109 -15.08 14.47 -2.80
CA GLN A 109 -15.96 14.12 -3.94
C GLN A 109 -15.24 14.19 -5.30
N ASN A 110 -14.12 14.90 -5.36
CA ASN A 110 -13.37 15.10 -6.59
C ASN A 110 -12.15 14.16 -6.72
N ARG A 111 -11.79 13.41 -5.69
CA ARG A 111 -10.54 12.64 -5.69
C ARG A 111 -10.67 11.31 -4.98
N PHE A 112 -10.15 10.29 -5.61
CA PHE A 112 -9.87 9.00 -5.00
C PHE A 112 -8.41 8.99 -4.49
N ARG A 113 -8.20 8.57 -3.24
CA ARG A 113 -6.87 8.53 -2.64
C ARG A 113 -6.64 7.19 -1.94
N LEU A 114 -5.44 6.66 -2.12
CA LEU A 114 -4.94 5.48 -1.41
C LEU A 114 -3.63 5.84 -0.72
N ASN A 115 -3.52 5.46 0.54
CA ASN A 115 -2.29 5.58 1.30
C ASN A 115 -1.89 4.20 1.82
N ALA A 116 -0.67 3.80 1.59
CA ALA A 116 -0.09 2.56 2.10
C ALA A 116 1.03 2.89 3.10
N PHE A 117 0.91 2.38 4.31
CA PHE A 117 1.89 2.54 5.37
C PHE A 117 2.48 1.18 5.77
N PRO A 118 3.79 1.10 6.03
CA PRO A 118 4.40 -0.12 6.53
C PRO A 118 3.76 -0.57 7.84
N GLN A 119 3.53 -1.87 7.97
CA GLN A 119 3.10 -2.46 9.24
C GLN A 119 4.31 -2.76 10.12
N ARG A 120 4.22 -2.43 11.41
CA ARG A 120 5.17 -2.90 12.40
C ARG A 120 4.96 -4.39 12.69
N GLN A 121 6.06 -5.13 12.80
CA GLN A 121 6.03 -6.55 13.17
C GLN A 121 5.81 -6.80 14.68
N ASP A 122 5.74 -5.76 15.49
CA ASP A 122 5.61 -5.88 16.92
C ASP A 122 4.15 -6.04 17.35
N SER A 123 3.95 -6.90 18.33
CA SER A 123 2.66 -7.40 18.84
C SER A 123 1.69 -6.35 19.41
N ASN A 124 2.07 -5.07 19.42
CA ASN A 124 1.21 -3.94 19.77
C ASN A 124 1.00 -3.07 18.53
N SER A 125 0.17 -3.57 17.64
CA SER A 125 -0.13 -3.03 16.32
C SER A 125 -0.91 -1.71 16.33
N SER A 126 -0.35 -0.66 16.84
CA SER A 126 -0.71 0.67 16.36
C SER A 126 0.13 0.95 15.12
N ILE A 127 -0.55 1.15 13.99
CA ILE A 127 0.06 1.69 12.77
C ILE A 127 0.78 2.97 13.20
N ARG A 128 2.10 2.90 13.32
CA ARG A 128 2.86 4.12 13.53
C ARG A 128 3.04 4.80 12.20
N SER A 129 2.59 6.01 12.17
CA SER A 129 2.75 6.97 11.08
C SER A 129 4.21 7.42 10.87
N ASP A 130 5.16 6.83 11.55
CA ASP A 130 6.54 7.27 11.64
C ASP A 130 7.50 6.49 10.73
N ASP A 131 7.01 5.50 10.00
CA ASP A 131 7.85 4.66 9.15
C ASP A 131 8.00 5.24 7.75
N ASP A 132 9.25 5.46 7.38
CA ASP A 132 9.79 6.22 6.26
C ASP A 132 9.49 5.74 4.86
N TYR A 133 8.70 4.72 4.64
CA TYR A 133 8.56 4.06 3.35
C TYR A 133 7.11 3.92 2.90
N GLY A 134 6.33 4.97 3.09
CA GLY A 134 4.94 5.02 2.64
C GLY A 134 4.82 5.14 1.12
N VAL A 135 3.64 4.80 0.61
CA VAL A 135 3.24 5.01 -0.79
C VAL A 135 1.87 5.66 -0.82
N SER A 136 1.70 6.66 -1.65
CA SER A 136 0.40 7.29 -1.87
C SER A 136 0.04 7.28 -3.34
N GLY A 137 -1.24 7.05 -3.64
CA GLY A 137 -1.79 7.17 -4.96
C GLY A 137 -3.05 8.01 -4.97
N CYS A 138 -3.29 8.73 -6.04
CA CYS A 138 -4.53 9.46 -6.24
C CYS A 138 -5.02 9.45 -7.68
N PHE A 139 -6.32 9.65 -7.84
CA PHE A 139 -7.03 9.86 -9.08
C PHE A 139 -8.02 11.01 -8.91
N ASN A 140 -7.96 12.00 -9.79
CA ASN A 140 -8.87 13.13 -9.81
C ASN A 140 -9.99 12.86 -10.81
N TYR A 141 -11.22 12.80 -10.34
CA TYR A 141 -12.40 12.50 -11.17
C TYR A 141 -12.69 13.58 -12.21
N ALA A 142 -12.39 14.85 -11.90
CA ALA A 142 -12.69 15.96 -12.81
C ALA A 142 -11.66 16.10 -13.93
N SER A 143 -10.38 15.95 -13.63
CA SER A 143 -9.29 16.12 -14.61
C SER A 143 -8.83 14.83 -15.26
N GLY A 144 -9.15 13.66 -14.68
CA GLY A 144 -8.62 12.37 -15.09
C GLY A 144 -7.15 12.15 -14.64
N ALA A 145 -6.54 13.11 -13.96
CA ALA A 145 -5.15 13.04 -13.54
C ALA A 145 -4.93 11.93 -12.49
N THR A 146 -3.81 11.23 -12.62
CA THR A 146 -3.39 10.21 -11.67
C THR A 146 -1.95 10.46 -11.22
N SER A 147 -1.65 10.08 -9.99
CA SER A 147 -0.30 10.13 -9.45
C SER A 147 -0.08 9.00 -8.47
N VAL A 148 1.13 8.42 -8.47
CA VAL A 148 1.60 7.49 -7.45
C VAL A 148 2.97 7.97 -7.00
N VAL A 149 3.11 8.22 -5.70
CA VAL A 149 4.34 8.76 -5.10
C VAL A 149 4.85 7.79 -4.06
N ILE A 150 6.15 7.54 -4.12
CA ILE A 150 6.91 6.73 -3.18
C ILE A 150 7.64 7.70 -2.24
N TRP A 151 7.43 7.55 -0.95
CA TRP A 151 7.99 8.42 0.07
C TRP A 151 9.23 7.80 0.69
N ASP A 152 10.37 8.45 0.56
CA ASP A 152 11.66 7.95 1.04
C ASP A 152 12.05 8.49 2.41
N GLN A 153 11.31 9.46 2.97
CA GLN A 153 11.62 10.13 4.23
C GLN A 153 10.40 10.37 5.10
N ILE A 154 10.65 10.51 6.39
CA ILE A 154 9.70 10.85 7.44
C ILE A 154 9.04 12.20 7.12
N GLY A 155 7.80 12.16 6.77
CA GLY A 155 7.04 13.37 6.53
C GLY A 155 5.58 13.08 6.37
N HIS A 156 4.91 12.78 7.49
CA HIS A 156 3.49 12.42 7.52
C HIS A 156 2.57 13.39 6.81
N LYS A 157 2.94 14.65 6.70
CA LYS A 157 2.16 15.64 5.99
C LYS A 157 2.12 15.37 4.49
N ALA A 158 3.24 14.98 3.91
CA ALA A 158 3.36 14.80 2.46
C ALA A 158 2.52 13.63 1.93
N VAL A 159 2.41 12.52 2.67
CA VAL A 159 1.62 11.36 2.27
C VAL A 159 0.11 11.66 2.28
N ARG A 160 -0.33 12.59 3.12
CA ARG A 160 -1.75 12.97 3.25
C ARG A 160 -2.20 13.98 2.22
N ASP A 161 -1.29 14.77 1.67
CA ASP A 161 -1.60 15.95 0.85
C ASP A 161 -1.24 15.77 -0.64
N LEU A 162 -1.17 14.49 -1.10
CA LEU A 162 -0.96 14.24 -2.51
C LEU A 162 -2.08 14.85 -3.35
N ASN A 163 -1.74 15.85 -4.15
CA ASN A 163 -2.64 16.46 -5.11
C ASN A 163 -2.45 15.82 -6.49
N CYS A 164 -3.51 15.38 -7.08
CA CYS A 164 -3.59 15.04 -8.49
C CYS A 164 -4.63 15.87 -9.23
#